data_b4754925b6e3175610c4490d663f46b9
#
_entry.id   b4754925b6e3175610c4490d663f46b9
#
_cell.length_a   1.000
_cell.length_b   1.000
_cell.length_c   1.000
_cell.angle_alpha   90.00
_cell.angle_beta   90.00
_cell.angle_gamma   90.00
#
_symmetry.space_group_name_H-M   'P 1'
#
loop_
_entity.id
_entity.type
_entity.pdbx_description
1 polymer ?
#
loop_
_entity_poly.entity_id
_entity_poly.type
_entity_poly.pdbx_seq_one_letter_code
_entity_poly.pdbx_strand_id
1 'polypeptide(L)'
;MANAILSALVRKGTSPTESSFLSLDHLSHTLRLPRGAISEILGRPSSGRTALLHAILAESLSRGEICAIIDCADSFDPASVRNNGVALERLLWVRCGRKPDRALKAADWILHGGGFGVVVLDLCDASQETLRRIPLPWWYRFRRAVENTTSILAIAGSHPIAGSCASCVIEMERRDARWSGSAHVPVLDGIDFRAASRKPVRASAPLRAVLGAVS
;
A
#
# COMPACT_ATOMS: atom_id res chain seq x y z
N MET A 1 -5.09 -7.77 27.87
CA MET A 1 -4.04 -6.72 27.72
C MET A 1 -3.89 -6.22 26.29
N ALA A 2 -4.01 -7.04 25.24
CA ALA A 2 -3.93 -6.57 23.82
C ALA A 2 -5.01 -5.54 23.43
N ASN A 3 -6.23 -5.65 23.96
CA ASN A 3 -7.33 -4.72 23.66
C ASN A 3 -7.14 -3.31 24.24
N ALA A 4 -6.38 -3.15 25.32
CA ALA A 4 -6.13 -1.86 25.94
C ALA A 4 -5.07 -1.05 25.19
N ILE A 5 -4.12 -1.72 24.54
CA ILE A 5 -3.08 -1.07 23.74
C ILE A 5 -3.66 -0.56 22.40
N LEU A 6 -4.54 -1.33 21.76
CA LEU A 6 -5.24 -0.90 20.55
C LEU A 6 -6.17 0.31 20.84
N SER A 7 -6.89 0.31 21.94
CA SER A 7 -7.78 1.42 22.30
C SER A 7 -7.05 2.69 22.70
N ALA A 8 -5.82 2.60 23.18
CA ALA A 8 -4.99 3.76 23.48
C ALA A 8 -4.37 4.42 22.23
N LEU A 9 -4.17 3.64 21.17
CA LEU A 9 -3.64 4.13 19.89
C LEU A 9 -4.73 4.74 18.98
N VAL A 10 -5.98 4.31 19.16
CA VAL A 10 -7.12 4.74 18.32
C VAL A 10 -7.95 5.79 19.07
N ARG A 11 -7.53 7.06 19.06
CA ARG A 11 -8.47 8.16 19.31
C ARG A 11 -9.37 8.29 18.09
N LYS A 12 -10.70 8.16 18.28
CA LYS A 12 -11.68 8.54 17.25
C LYS A 12 -11.37 9.97 16.81
N GLY A 13 -10.78 10.11 15.62
CA GLY A 13 -10.55 11.40 15.01
C GLY A 13 -11.88 12.08 14.71
N THR A 14 -12.02 13.29 15.16
CA THR A 14 -13.05 14.23 14.69
C THR A 14 -12.88 14.37 13.18
N SER A 15 -14.01 14.28 12.46
CA SER A 15 -14.09 14.45 11.00
C SER A 15 -13.41 15.73 10.54
N PRO A 16 -12.33 15.67 9.76
CA PRO A 16 -11.87 16.83 9.02
C PRO A 16 -12.58 16.88 7.68
N THR A 17 -12.72 18.09 7.16
CA THR A 17 -13.04 18.37 5.76
C THR A 17 -11.85 17.94 4.89
N GLU A 18 -11.52 16.65 4.90
CA GLU A 18 -10.40 16.11 4.16
C GLU A 18 -10.82 15.76 2.75
N SER A 19 -9.91 16.01 1.81
CA SER A 19 -10.10 15.67 0.42
C SER A 19 -10.50 14.20 0.29
N SER A 20 -11.46 13.90 -0.55
CA SER A 20 -11.94 12.53 -0.83
C SER A 20 -10.86 11.60 -1.39
N PHE A 21 -9.62 12.08 -1.48
CA PHE A 21 -8.48 11.34 -2.05
C PHE A 21 -7.21 11.56 -1.23
N LEU A 22 -6.38 10.52 -1.15
CA LEU A 22 -4.97 10.64 -0.82
C LEU A 22 -4.21 10.90 -2.13
N SER A 23 -3.70 12.11 -2.30
CA SER A 23 -2.91 12.50 -3.49
C SER A 23 -1.44 12.23 -3.23
N LEU A 24 -0.76 11.71 -4.24
CA LEU A 24 0.69 11.46 -4.23
C LEU A 24 1.38 12.47 -5.17
N ASP A 25 1.12 13.77 -4.94
CA ASP A 25 1.52 14.85 -5.82
C ASP A 25 3.03 14.94 -6.02
N HIS A 26 3.81 14.53 -5.02
CA HIS A 26 5.27 14.42 -5.11
C HIS A 26 5.76 13.35 -6.11
N LEU A 27 4.92 12.35 -6.42
CA LEU A 27 5.20 11.36 -7.46
C LEU A 27 4.53 11.73 -8.78
N SER A 28 3.25 12.10 -8.74
CA SER A 28 2.48 12.52 -9.91
C SER A 28 1.13 13.10 -9.49
N HIS A 29 0.75 14.23 -10.08
CA HIS A 29 -0.55 14.87 -9.86
C HIS A 29 -1.76 14.02 -10.30
N THR A 30 -1.52 12.95 -11.07
CA THR A 30 -2.59 12.06 -11.52
C THR A 30 -2.80 10.88 -10.60
N LEU A 31 -1.88 10.64 -9.64
CA LEU A 31 -1.91 9.46 -8.78
C LEU A 31 -2.64 9.78 -7.47
N ARG A 32 -3.88 9.31 -7.39
CA ARG A 32 -4.78 9.55 -6.26
C ARG A 32 -5.50 8.28 -5.86
N LEU A 33 -5.54 8.00 -4.56
CA LEU A 33 -6.29 6.88 -4.00
C LEU A 33 -7.55 7.41 -3.33
N PRO A 34 -8.76 6.87 -3.66
CA PRO A 34 -10.00 7.29 -3.03
C PRO A 34 -10.03 6.85 -1.56
N ARG A 35 -10.43 7.76 -0.67
CA ARG A 35 -10.68 7.44 0.73
C ARG A 35 -12.02 6.72 0.87
N GLY A 36 -12.19 5.94 1.93
CA GLY A 36 -13.38 5.11 2.14
C GLY A 36 -13.51 3.98 1.11
N ALA A 37 -12.39 3.51 0.54
CA ALA A 37 -12.44 2.59 -0.58
C ALA A 37 -11.27 1.59 -0.58
N ILE A 38 -11.44 0.54 -1.37
CA ILE A 38 -10.39 -0.44 -1.68
C ILE A 38 -9.66 0.02 -2.94
N SER A 39 -8.34 0.04 -2.87
CA SER A 39 -7.42 0.30 -3.99
C SER A 39 -6.52 -0.90 -4.21
N GLU A 40 -6.42 -1.42 -5.42
CA GLU A 40 -5.49 -2.50 -5.78
C GLU A 40 -4.25 -1.92 -6.47
N ILE A 41 -3.08 -2.36 -6.04
CA ILE A 41 -1.78 -2.01 -6.62
C ILE A 41 -1.17 -3.29 -7.18
N LEU A 42 -1.18 -3.36 -8.49
CA LEU A 42 -0.86 -4.57 -9.22
C LEU A 42 0.47 -4.44 -9.96
N GLY A 43 1.10 -5.57 -10.21
CA GLY A 43 2.29 -5.63 -11.05
C GLY A 43 3.12 -6.89 -10.77
N ARG A 44 4.07 -7.16 -11.66
CA ARG A 44 5.02 -8.27 -11.51
C ARG A 44 6.06 -7.96 -10.42
N PRO A 45 6.83 -8.94 -9.95
CA PRO A 45 8.02 -8.67 -9.15
C PRO A 45 8.90 -7.59 -9.81
N SER A 46 9.48 -6.72 -8.99
CA SER A 46 10.32 -5.59 -9.44
C SER A 46 9.60 -4.54 -10.30
N SER A 47 8.27 -4.50 -10.30
CA SER A 47 7.48 -3.49 -11.03
C SER A 47 7.39 -2.13 -10.31
N GLY A 48 7.94 -2.00 -9.11
CA GLY A 48 7.82 -0.78 -8.29
C GLY A 48 6.61 -0.76 -7.34
N ARG A 49 5.87 -1.86 -7.21
CA ARG A 49 4.74 -1.95 -6.25
C ARG A 49 5.13 -1.53 -4.84
N THR A 50 6.21 -2.13 -4.31
CA THR A 50 6.70 -1.84 -2.96
C THR A 50 7.07 -0.37 -2.80
N ALA A 51 7.73 0.22 -3.80
CA ALA A 51 8.06 1.64 -3.78
C ALA A 51 6.79 2.52 -3.73
N LEU A 52 5.76 2.16 -4.50
CA LEU A 52 4.49 2.88 -4.45
C LEU A 52 3.77 2.69 -3.09
N LEU A 53 3.79 1.49 -2.51
CA LEU A 53 3.23 1.25 -1.18
C LEU A 53 3.95 2.09 -0.10
N HIS A 54 5.28 2.15 -0.17
CA HIS A 54 6.06 2.99 0.75
C HIS A 54 5.71 4.47 0.59
N ALA A 55 5.54 4.95 -0.63
CA ALA A 55 5.13 6.33 -0.89
C ALA A 55 3.71 6.64 -0.36
N ILE A 56 2.76 5.71 -0.51
CA ILE A 56 1.41 5.83 0.05
C ILE A 56 1.46 5.90 1.58
N LEU A 57 2.24 5.03 2.22
CA LEU A 57 2.43 5.04 3.67
C LEU A 57 3.11 6.34 4.11
N ALA A 58 4.18 6.77 3.43
CA ALA A 58 4.90 8.00 3.74
C ALA A 58 3.98 9.22 3.69
N GLU A 59 3.18 9.34 2.64
CA GLU A 59 2.23 10.45 2.48
C GLU A 59 1.16 10.48 3.58
N SER A 60 0.59 9.32 3.94
CA SER A 60 -0.41 9.24 5.00
C SER A 60 0.21 9.55 6.38
N LEU A 61 1.39 8.99 6.67
CA LEU A 61 2.11 9.22 7.92
C LEU A 61 2.58 10.68 8.06
N SER A 62 2.99 11.35 6.96
CA SER A 62 3.37 12.77 6.98
C SER A 62 2.20 13.69 7.34
N ARG A 63 0.97 13.26 7.06
CA ARG A 63 -0.28 13.94 7.48
C ARG A 63 -0.65 13.66 8.94
N GLY A 64 0.18 12.93 9.67
CA GLY A 64 -0.06 12.57 11.07
C GLY A 64 -1.04 11.41 11.27
N GLU A 65 -1.43 10.71 10.21
CA GLU A 65 -2.33 9.56 10.27
C GLU A 65 -1.60 8.34 10.83
N ILE A 66 -2.36 7.40 11.41
CA ILE A 66 -1.86 6.08 11.80
C ILE A 66 -2.06 5.14 10.62
N CYS A 67 -1.03 4.37 10.27
CA CYS A 67 -1.09 3.40 9.18
C CYS A 67 -0.87 1.98 9.70
N ALA A 68 -1.32 1.00 8.92
CA ALA A 68 -1.01 -0.41 9.16
C ALA A 68 -0.48 -1.07 7.89
N ILE A 69 0.50 -1.97 8.06
CA ILE A 69 0.91 -2.90 7.02
C ILE A 69 0.73 -4.33 7.51
N ILE A 70 -0.06 -5.09 6.77
CA ILE A 70 -0.32 -6.51 6.97
C ILE A 70 0.52 -7.26 5.97
N ASP A 71 1.67 -7.70 6.43
CA ASP A 71 2.71 -8.32 5.63
C ASP A 71 2.51 -9.84 5.60
N CYS A 72 1.91 -10.32 4.52
CA CYS A 72 1.73 -11.75 4.31
C CYS A 72 3.03 -12.42 3.86
N ALA A 73 3.82 -11.72 3.07
CA ALA A 73 5.05 -12.23 2.47
C ALA A 73 6.23 -12.29 3.45
N ASP A 74 6.14 -11.54 4.56
CA ASP A 74 7.24 -11.31 5.49
C ASP A 74 8.44 -10.61 4.80
N SER A 75 8.11 -9.66 3.92
CA SER A 75 9.04 -8.98 3.03
C SER A 75 9.20 -7.48 3.32
N PHE A 76 8.41 -6.94 4.24
CA PHE A 76 8.51 -5.55 4.64
C PHE A 76 9.82 -5.29 5.39
N ASP A 77 10.58 -4.31 4.92
CA ASP A 77 11.82 -3.86 5.56
C ASP A 77 11.64 -2.45 6.16
N PRO A 78 11.51 -2.34 7.50
CA PRO A 78 11.39 -1.06 8.17
C PRO A 78 12.58 -0.11 7.97
N ALA A 79 13.79 -0.66 7.75
CA ALA A 79 14.97 0.16 7.56
C ALA A 79 14.89 0.94 6.23
N SER A 80 14.49 0.27 5.15
CA SER A 80 14.26 0.91 3.85
C SER A 80 13.21 2.03 3.93
N VAL A 81 12.16 1.83 4.71
CA VAL A 81 11.08 2.82 4.86
C VAL A 81 11.55 4.01 5.68
N ARG A 82 12.30 3.78 6.76
CA ARG A 82 12.89 4.84 7.59
C ARG A 82 13.85 5.72 6.79
N ASN A 83 14.69 5.12 5.96
CA ASN A 83 15.63 5.86 5.11
C ASN A 83 14.92 6.80 4.12
N ASN A 84 13.66 6.54 3.81
CA ASN A 84 12.80 7.41 3.02
C ASN A 84 12.03 8.47 3.85
N GLY A 85 12.43 8.70 5.11
CA GLY A 85 11.87 9.75 5.97
C GLY A 85 10.51 9.41 6.59
N VAL A 86 10.12 8.15 6.63
CA VAL A 86 8.82 7.72 7.18
C VAL A 86 8.89 7.57 8.70
N ALA A 87 7.95 8.20 9.40
CA ALA A 87 7.78 8.07 10.86
C ALA A 87 7.18 6.71 11.21
N LEU A 88 8.02 5.74 11.61
CA LEU A 88 7.59 4.37 11.93
C LEU A 88 6.78 4.28 13.24
N GLU A 89 6.81 5.30 14.09
CA GLU A 89 6.11 5.35 15.38
C GLU A 89 4.58 5.28 15.22
N ARG A 90 4.08 5.61 14.03
CA ARG A 90 2.66 5.57 13.68
C ARG A 90 2.31 4.45 12.71
N LEU A 91 3.23 3.50 12.50
CA LEU A 91 3.04 2.36 11.62
C LEU A 91 2.90 1.07 12.42
N LEU A 92 1.72 0.45 12.35
CA LEU A 92 1.48 -0.90 12.86
C LEU A 92 1.94 -1.92 11.81
N TRP A 93 2.94 -2.74 12.14
CA TRP A 93 3.37 -3.84 11.29
C TRP A 93 2.86 -5.17 11.82
N VAL A 94 2.08 -5.88 11.02
CA VAL A 94 1.51 -7.20 11.33
C VAL A 94 2.11 -8.25 10.42
N ARG A 95 2.92 -9.13 10.98
CA ARG A 95 3.56 -10.23 10.26
C ARG A 95 2.68 -11.48 10.27
N CYS A 96 2.37 -12.02 9.10
CA CYS A 96 1.41 -13.12 8.96
C CYS A 96 2.06 -14.49 8.68
N GLY A 97 3.38 -14.52 8.48
CA GLY A 97 4.15 -15.75 8.29
C GLY A 97 3.68 -16.55 7.07
N ARG A 98 3.47 -15.88 5.94
CA ARG A 98 3.05 -16.44 4.64
C ARG A 98 1.70 -17.17 4.69
N LYS A 99 0.80 -16.73 5.59
CA LYS A 99 -0.54 -17.31 5.75
C LYS A 99 -1.62 -16.30 5.37
N PRO A 100 -2.17 -16.34 4.15
CA PRO A 100 -3.20 -15.40 3.69
C PRO A 100 -4.42 -15.34 4.60
N ASP A 101 -4.87 -16.46 5.16
CA ASP A 101 -6.00 -16.48 6.10
C ASP A 101 -5.75 -15.63 7.36
N ARG A 102 -4.50 -15.60 7.84
CA ARG A 102 -4.13 -14.73 8.97
C ARG A 102 -4.12 -13.27 8.54
N ALA A 103 -3.64 -12.99 7.34
CA ALA A 103 -3.61 -11.66 6.78
C ALA A 103 -5.03 -11.09 6.61
N LEU A 104 -5.97 -11.90 6.10
CA LEU A 104 -7.38 -11.51 5.97
C LEU A 104 -8.03 -11.24 7.34
N LYS A 105 -7.79 -12.10 8.34
CA LYS A 105 -8.30 -11.89 9.70
C LYS A 105 -7.72 -10.63 10.34
N ALA A 106 -6.43 -10.38 10.18
CA ALA A 106 -5.78 -9.17 10.68
C ALA A 106 -6.36 -7.92 10.01
N ALA A 107 -6.56 -7.95 8.69
CA ALA A 107 -7.20 -6.88 7.94
C ALA A 107 -8.62 -6.60 8.47
N ASP A 108 -9.39 -7.64 8.71
CA ASP A 108 -10.75 -7.52 9.25
C ASP A 108 -10.77 -6.81 10.60
N TRP A 109 -9.92 -7.21 11.53
CA TRP A 109 -9.84 -6.60 12.86
C TRP A 109 -9.39 -5.14 12.81
N ILE A 110 -8.39 -4.83 11.99
CA ILE A 110 -7.85 -3.47 11.84
C ILE A 110 -8.89 -2.55 11.21
N LEU A 111 -9.54 -2.98 10.13
CA LEU A 111 -10.53 -2.17 9.43
C LEU A 111 -11.77 -1.91 10.27
N HIS A 112 -12.27 -2.91 11.00
CA HIS A 112 -13.41 -2.74 11.91
C HIS A 112 -13.05 -1.97 13.19
N GLY A 113 -11.80 -2.05 13.64
CA GLY A 113 -11.27 -1.23 14.74
C GLY A 113 -11.23 0.26 14.38
N GLY A 114 -11.01 0.58 13.12
CA GLY A 114 -10.95 1.95 12.60
C GLY A 114 -9.75 2.76 13.08
N GLY A 115 -9.70 4.05 12.72
CA GLY A 115 -8.67 4.98 13.16
C GLY A 115 -7.38 4.96 12.32
N PHE A 116 -7.34 4.21 11.24
CA PHE A 116 -6.21 4.14 10.31
C PHE A 116 -6.50 4.99 9.07
N GLY A 117 -5.52 5.76 8.61
CA GLY A 117 -5.59 6.46 7.34
C GLY A 117 -5.37 5.51 6.16
N VAL A 118 -4.34 4.67 6.25
CA VAL A 118 -4.04 3.64 5.26
C VAL A 118 -3.78 2.29 5.94
N VAL A 119 -4.43 1.26 5.41
CA VAL A 119 -4.17 -0.15 5.74
C VAL A 119 -3.66 -0.83 4.48
N VAL A 120 -2.43 -1.28 4.49
CA VAL A 120 -1.84 -2.06 3.40
C VAL A 120 -2.04 -3.55 3.69
N LEU A 121 -2.58 -4.28 2.73
CA LEU A 121 -2.64 -5.73 2.72
C LEU A 121 -1.71 -6.25 1.63
N ASP A 122 -0.52 -6.68 2.02
CA ASP A 122 0.48 -7.19 1.09
C ASP A 122 0.33 -8.69 0.88
N LEU A 123 -0.14 -9.05 -0.32
CA LEU A 123 -0.36 -10.42 -0.79
C LEU A 123 0.56 -10.77 -1.98
N CYS A 124 1.64 -10.02 -2.18
CA CYS A 124 2.48 -10.12 -3.37
C CYS A 124 3.07 -11.51 -3.62
N ASP A 125 3.43 -12.23 -2.55
CA ASP A 125 4.05 -13.56 -2.63
C ASP A 125 3.03 -14.71 -2.56
N ALA A 126 1.75 -14.40 -2.37
CA ALA A 126 0.72 -15.44 -2.40
C ALA A 126 0.50 -15.92 -3.84
N SER A 127 0.45 -17.24 -4.02
CA SER A 127 0.20 -17.82 -5.34
C SER A 127 -1.19 -17.42 -5.87
N GLN A 128 -1.29 -17.29 -7.19
CA GLN A 128 -2.56 -16.94 -7.83
C GLN A 128 -3.67 -17.93 -7.47
N GLU A 129 -3.34 -19.21 -7.34
CA GLU A 129 -4.28 -20.25 -6.92
C GLU A 129 -4.81 -19.98 -5.50
N THR A 130 -3.93 -19.64 -4.55
CA THR A 130 -4.32 -19.28 -3.19
C THR A 130 -5.21 -18.05 -3.17
N LEU A 131 -4.85 -17.02 -3.94
CA LEU A 131 -5.63 -15.77 -4.00
C LEU A 131 -7.02 -15.98 -4.60
N ARG A 132 -7.15 -16.85 -5.61
CA ARG A 132 -8.45 -17.20 -6.21
C ARG A 132 -9.38 -17.97 -5.27
N ARG A 133 -8.84 -18.64 -4.26
CA ARG A 133 -9.60 -19.35 -3.22
C ARG A 133 -10.14 -18.44 -2.14
N ILE A 134 -9.72 -17.17 -2.10
CA ILE A 134 -10.25 -16.20 -1.13
C ILE A 134 -11.74 -15.96 -1.44
N PRO A 135 -12.65 -16.27 -0.51
CA PRO A 135 -14.07 -16.12 -0.75
C PRO A 135 -14.45 -14.65 -0.98
N LEU A 136 -15.28 -14.38 -1.97
CA LEU A 136 -15.78 -13.05 -2.31
C LEU A 136 -16.37 -12.26 -1.11
N PRO A 137 -17.07 -12.89 -0.15
CA PRO A 137 -17.60 -12.19 1.03
C PRO A 137 -16.54 -11.40 1.82
N TRP A 138 -15.25 -11.80 1.82
CA TRP A 138 -14.19 -11.02 2.46
C TRP A 138 -14.05 -9.63 1.85
N TRP A 139 -14.05 -9.52 0.52
CA TRP A 139 -13.91 -8.24 -0.18
C TRP A 139 -15.09 -7.32 0.06
N TYR A 140 -16.33 -7.85 0.07
CA TYR A 140 -17.52 -7.09 0.43
C TYR A 140 -17.49 -6.63 1.88
N ARG A 141 -17.01 -7.47 2.79
CA ARG A 141 -16.86 -7.12 4.21
C ARG A 141 -15.84 -6.00 4.40
N PHE A 142 -14.69 -6.09 3.73
CA PHE A 142 -13.67 -5.02 3.76
C PHE A 142 -14.17 -3.74 3.15
N ARG A 143 -14.87 -3.81 2.03
CA ARG A 143 -15.50 -2.64 1.42
C ARG A 143 -16.43 -1.94 2.39
N ARG A 144 -17.31 -2.67 3.06
CA ARG A 144 -18.23 -2.10 4.07
C ARG A 144 -17.49 -1.50 5.26
N ALA A 145 -16.38 -2.10 5.69
CA ALA A 145 -15.59 -1.60 6.81
C ALA A 145 -14.90 -0.27 6.51
N VAL A 146 -14.49 -0.02 5.26
CA VAL A 146 -13.86 1.26 4.87
C VAL A 146 -14.88 2.28 4.38
N GLU A 147 -16.05 1.87 3.87
CA GLU A 147 -17.09 2.74 3.34
C GLU A 147 -17.55 3.73 4.44
N ASN A 148 -17.70 5.00 4.07
CA ASN A 148 -18.02 6.10 5.00
C ASN A 148 -16.93 6.39 6.05
N THR A 149 -15.70 5.97 5.83
CA THR A 149 -14.53 6.33 6.64
C THR A 149 -13.53 7.12 5.80
N THR A 150 -12.47 7.62 6.43
CA THR A 150 -11.33 8.22 5.73
C THR A 150 -10.25 7.17 5.41
N SER A 151 -10.45 5.92 5.81
CA SER A 151 -9.48 4.84 5.64
C SER A 151 -9.37 4.40 4.17
N ILE A 152 -8.18 4.02 3.76
CA ILE A 152 -7.91 3.37 2.48
C ILE A 152 -7.43 1.96 2.75
N LEU A 153 -8.04 0.95 2.14
CA LEU A 153 -7.46 -0.38 2.06
C LEU A 153 -6.69 -0.51 0.75
N ALA A 154 -5.37 -0.50 0.84
CA ALA A 154 -4.47 -0.72 -0.29
C ALA A 154 -4.05 -2.19 -0.35
N ILE A 155 -4.44 -2.91 -1.40
CA ILE A 155 -4.13 -4.33 -1.60
C ILE A 155 -3.02 -4.43 -2.64
N ALA A 156 -1.89 -5.04 -2.27
CA ALA A 156 -0.81 -5.31 -3.20
C ALA A 156 -0.84 -6.76 -3.69
N GLY A 157 -0.71 -6.93 -4.99
CA GLY A 157 -0.72 -8.24 -5.60
C GLY A 157 -0.20 -8.27 -7.03
N SER A 158 -0.10 -9.46 -7.61
CA SER A 158 0.27 -9.63 -9.02
C SER A 158 -0.93 -9.56 -9.97
N HIS A 159 -2.14 -9.80 -9.47
CA HIS A 159 -3.38 -9.87 -10.24
C HIS A 159 -4.54 -9.26 -9.45
N PRO A 160 -5.59 -8.78 -10.11
CA PRO A 160 -6.81 -8.31 -9.45
C PRO A 160 -7.48 -9.43 -8.65
N ILE A 161 -7.88 -9.15 -7.42
CA ILE A 161 -8.53 -10.12 -6.52
C ILE A 161 -9.80 -9.58 -5.86
N ALA A 162 -9.89 -8.27 -5.65
CA ALA A 162 -11.07 -7.65 -5.05
C ALA A 162 -12.20 -7.39 -6.07
N GLY A 163 -11.93 -7.51 -7.35
CA GLY A 163 -12.92 -7.40 -8.42
C GLY A 163 -13.72 -6.10 -8.40
N SER A 164 -15.06 -6.21 -8.33
CA SER A 164 -15.96 -5.05 -8.29
C SER A 164 -15.86 -4.24 -6.98
N CYS A 165 -15.31 -4.83 -5.92
CA CYS A 165 -15.14 -4.16 -4.63
C CYS A 165 -14.02 -3.12 -4.66
N ALA A 166 -13.02 -3.25 -5.54
CA ALA A 166 -12.00 -2.24 -5.73
C ALA A 166 -12.57 -1.02 -6.47
N SER A 167 -12.38 0.17 -5.90
CA SER A 167 -12.74 1.45 -6.53
C SER A 167 -11.59 2.05 -7.34
N CYS A 168 -10.36 1.66 -7.02
CA CYS A 168 -9.17 2.08 -7.73
C CYS A 168 -8.31 0.84 -8.04
N VAL A 169 -7.76 0.79 -9.25
CA VAL A 169 -6.80 -0.25 -9.67
C VAL A 169 -5.65 0.43 -10.38
N ILE A 170 -4.46 0.31 -9.82
CA ILE A 170 -3.22 0.86 -10.36
C ILE A 170 -2.33 -0.30 -10.78
N GLU A 171 -1.93 -0.33 -12.03
CA GLU A 171 -0.98 -1.31 -12.55
C GLU A 171 0.40 -0.68 -12.66
N MET A 172 1.37 -1.34 -12.04
CA MET A 172 2.77 -0.93 -12.02
C MET A 172 3.60 -1.73 -13.02
N GLU A 173 4.40 -1.03 -13.80
CA GLU A 173 5.30 -1.61 -14.79
C GLU A 173 6.69 -0.98 -14.69
N ARG A 174 7.74 -1.81 -14.63
CA ARG A 174 9.11 -1.31 -14.76
C ARG A 174 9.36 -0.94 -16.21
N ARG A 175 9.95 0.24 -16.45
CA ARG A 175 10.37 0.73 -17.76
C ARG A 175 11.85 0.54 -17.95
N ASP A 176 12.67 1.33 -17.31
CA ASP A 176 14.11 1.34 -17.50
C ASP A 176 14.86 1.31 -16.17
N ALA A 177 16.07 0.79 -16.18
CA ALA A 177 17.02 0.88 -15.09
C ALA A 177 18.18 1.77 -15.53
N ARG A 178 18.49 2.79 -14.73
CA ARG A 178 19.58 3.73 -15.00
C ARG A 178 20.82 3.29 -14.26
N TRP A 179 21.90 3.20 -15.00
CA TRP A 179 23.18 2.76 -14.51
C TRP A 179 24.22 3.86 -14.71
N SER A 180 25.11 4.03 -13.74
CA SER A 180 26.34 4.82 -13.83
C SER A 180 27.56 3.95 -13.56
N GLY A 181 28.74 4.56 -13.50
CA GLY A 181 29.99 3.88 -13.28
C GLY A 181 30.64 3.38 -14.56
N SER A 182 31.68 2.54 -14.41
CA SER A 182 32.39 1.96 -15.55
C SER A 182 31.72 0.67 -16.02
N ALA A 183 32.04 0.22 -17.23
CA ALA A 183 31.57 -1.05 -17.76
C ALA A 183 31.90 -2.26 -16.87
N HIS A 184 32.94 -2.14 -16.01
CA HIS A 184 33.42 -3.20 -15.13
C HIS A 184 32.77 -3.10 -13.72
N VAL A 185 32.26 -1.94 -13.35
CA VAL A 185 31.60 -1.71 -12.04
C VAL A 185 30.37 -0.84 -12.29
N PRO A 186 29.28 -1.43 -12.81
CA PRO A 186 28.03 -0.70 -13.01
C PRO A 186 27.35 -0.46 -11.65
N VAL A 187 26.89 0.77 -11.42
CA VAL A 187 26.13 1.18 -10.25
C VAL A 187 24.70 1.50 -10.68
N LEU A 188 23.72 0.92 -10.02
CA LEU A 188 22.32 1.21 -10.27
C LEU A 188 21.92 2.52 -9.59
N ASP A 189 21.65 3.56 -10.38
CA ASP A 189 21.27 4.90 -9.88
C ASP A 189 19.78 5.04 -9.64
N GLY A 190 18.98 4.29 -10.37
CA GLY A 190 17.53 4.38 -10.23
C GLY A 190 16.79 3.51 -11.22
N ILE A 191 15.48 3.44 -10.99
CA ILE A 191 14.57 2.66 -11.83
C ILE A 191 13.38 3.56 -12.20
N ASP A 192 13.05 3.57 -13.47
CA ASP A 192 11.88 4.26 -13.99
C ASP A 192 10.71 3.27 -14.07
N PHE A 193 9.56 3.70 -13.54
CA PHE A 193 8.32 2.93 -13.50
C PHE A 193 7.21 3.68 -14.22
N ARG A 194 6.19 2.95 -14.58
CA ARG A 194 4.92 3.49 -15.06
C ARG A 194 3.80 3.00 -14.18
N ALA A 195 2.98 3.92 -13.66
CA ALA A 195 1.72 3.62 -13.00
C ALA A 195 0.57 3.91 -13.97
N ALA A 196 -0.23 2.91 -14.29
CA ALA A 196 -1.40 3.03 -15.12
C ALA A 196 -2.66 2.81 -14.29
N SER A 197 -3.56 3.79 -14.24
CA SER A 197 -4.84 3.63 -13.58
C SER A 197 -5.80 2.87 -14.53
N ARG A 198 -6.15 1.65 -14.12
CA ARG A 198 -7.10 0.79 -14.83
C ARG A 198 -8.54 1.07 -14.42
N LYS A 199 -8.72 1.55 -13.18
CA LYS A 199 -10.03 1.88 -12.61
C LYS A 199 -9.87 3.01 -11.58
N PRO A 200 -10.52 4.17 -11.77
CA PRO A 200 -11.06 4.64 -13.05
C PRO A 200 -9.95 4.77 -14.08
N VAL A 201 -10.28 4.62 -15.35
CA VAL A 201 -9.30 4.78 -16.44
C VAL A 201 -8.82 6.24 -16.46
N ARG A 202 -7.51 6.44 -16.28
CA ARG A 202 -6.85 7.74 -16.29
C ARG A 202 -5.53 7.66 -17.07
N ALA A 203 -4.97 8.81 -17.41
CA ALA A 203 -3.64 8.87 -17.99
C ALA A 203 -2.61 8.19 -17.09
N SER A 204 -1.70 7.42 -17.68
CA SER A 204 -0.62 6.78 -16.93
C SER A 204 0.41 7.82 -16.47
N ALA A 205 0.92 7.62 -15.25
CA ALA A 205 1.96 8.47 -14.67
C ALA A 205 3.33 7.80 -14.79
N PRO A 206 4.35 8.51 -15.30
CA PRO A 206 5.73 8.08 -15.12
C PRO A 206 6.14 8.30 -13.64
N LEU A 207 6.79 7.32 -13.05
CA LEU A 207 7.33 7.39 -11.70
C LEU A 207 8.81 7.07 -11.74
N ARG A 208 9.58 7.70 -10.85
CA ARG A 208 11.01 7.48 -10.74
C ARG A 208 11.39 7.17 -9.30
N ALA A 209 12.03 6.03 -9.09
CA ALA A 209 12.75 5.76 -7.86
C ALA A 209 14.24 6.07 -8.06
N VAL A 210 14.78 6.94 -7.22
CA VAL A 210 16.22 7.21 -7.14
C VAL A 210 16.75 6.39 -5.98
N LEU A 211 17.77 5.59 -6.22
CA LEU A 211 18.49 4.89 -5.16
C LEU A 211 19.42 5.91 -4.52
N GLY A 212 19.09 6.39 -3.31
CA GLY A 212 20.01 7.22 -2.54
C GLY A 212 21.27 6.42 -2.24
N ALA A 213 22.43 7.05 -2.42
CA ALA A 213 23.67 6.49 -1.90
C ALA A 213 23.52 6.34 -0.37
N VAL A 214 23.71 5.11 0.13
CA VAL A 214 23.85 4.88 1.56
C VAL A 214 25.19 5.49 1.93
N SER A 215 25.16 6.67 2.55
CA SER A 215 26.32 7.31 3.17
C SER A 215 26.55 6.74 4.56
#